data_d0933895bbdf6332c4dfa05faf9abacd
#
_entry.id   d0933895bbdf6332c4dfa05faf9abacd
#
_cell.length_a   1.000
_cell.length_b   1.000
_cell.length_c   1.000
_cell.angle_alpha   90.00
_cell.angle_beta   90.00
_cell.angle_gamma   90.00
#
_symmetry.space_group_name_H-M   'P 1'
#
loop_
_entity.id
_entity.type
_entity.pdbx_description
1 polymer ?
#
loop_
_entity_poly.entity_id
_entity_poly.type
_entity_poly.pdbx_seq_one_letter_code
_entity_poly.pdbx_strand_id
1 'polypeptide(L)'
;MKKRHLISLFVIFLAFQSCKTVSNRVDKTISEEEKKLSKFLNKTTEELKIEFGEPDLIEITDKQNKNFVYLKSKLKIKCERRFEISPKNIVVRYSSKNCF
;
A
#
# COMPACT_ATOMS: atom_id res chain seq x y z
N MET A 1 2.95 -45.31 -23.15
CA MET A 1 2.82 -44.01 -23.82
C MET A 1 1.95 -43.01 -23.05
N LYS A 2 0.77 -43.40 -22.58
CA LYS A 2 -0.12 -42.49 -21.84
C LYS A 2 0.46 -42.01 -20.50
N LYS A 3 1.32 -42.76 -19.85
CA LYS A 3 1.95 -42.36 -18.58
C LYS A 3 2.97 -41.25 -18.70
N ARG A 4 3.66 -41.13 -19.84
CA ARG A 4 4.65 -40.07 -20.09
C ARG A 4 4.00 -38.69 -20.20
N HIS A 5 2.85 -38.59 -20.85
CA HIS A 5 2.12 -37.34 -21.00
C HIS A 5 1.52 -36.85 -19.68
N LEU A 6 1.05 -37.77 -18.84
CA LEU A 6 0.52 -37.45 -17.53
C LEU A 6 1.58 -36.89 -16.59
N ILE A 7 2.80 -37.43 -16.61
CA ILE A 7 3.92 -36.95 -15.79
C ILE A 7 4.35 -35.55 -16.25
N SER A 8 4.41 -35.31 -17.56
CA SER A 8 4.77 -33.99 -18.12
C SER A 8 3.75 -32.92 -17.73
N LEU A 9 2.46 -33.22 -17.82
CA LEU A 9 1.40 -32.30 -17.38
C LEU A 9 1.46 -32.02 -15.88
N PHE A 10 1.80 -33.00 -15.08
CA PHE A 10 1.93 -32.83 -13.63
C PHE A 10 3.10 -31.91 -13.26
N VAL A 11 4.25 -32.03 -13.94
CA VAL A 11 5.40 -31.15 -13.73
C VAL A 11 5.09 -29.70 -14.09
N ILE A 12 4.39 -29.47 -15.19
CA ILE A 12 3.96 -28.13 -15.62
C ILE A 12 3.02 -27.51 -14.57
N PHE A 13 2.11 -28.30 -14.01
CA PHE A 13 1.19 -27.84 -12.98
C PHE A 13 1.90 -27.38 -11.69
N LEU A 14 2.94 -28.10 -11.27
CA LEU A 14 3.75 -27.73 -10.12
C LEU A 14 4.51 -26.42 -10.32
N ALA A 15 4.98 -26.14 -11.52
CA ALA A 15 5.65 -24.88 -11.84
C ALA A 15 4.73 -23.65 -11.65
N PHE A 16 3.46 -23.78 -12.02
CA PHE A 16 2.46 -22.72 -11.81
C PHE A 16 2.20 -22.42 -10.32
N GLN A 17 2.27 -23.43 -9.46
CA GLN A 17 2.05 -23.24 -8.02
C GLN A 17 3.15 -22.40 -7.37
N SER A 18 4.40 -22.50 -7.79
CA SER A 18 5.48 -21.69 -7.23
C SER A 18 5.31 -20.20 -7.52
N CYS A 19 4.73 -19.84 -8.67
CA CYS A 19 4.40 -18.43 -8.98
C CYS A 19 3.33 -17.86 -8.04
N LYS A 20 2.32 -18.65 -7.67
CA LYS A 20 1.29 -18.21 -6.73
C LYS A 20 1.83 -17.92 -5.33
N THR A 21 2.82 -18.67 -4.86
CA THR A 21 3.42 -18.45 -3.54
C THR A 21 4.12 -17.10 -3.45
N VAL A 22 4.84 -16.67 -4.49
CA VAL A 22 5.50 -15.38 -4.55
C VAL A 22 4.47 -14.24 -4.57
N SER A 23 3.42 -14.37 -5.37
CA SER A 23 2.33 -13.40 -5.45
C SER A 23 1.64 -13.20 -4.09
N ASN A 24 1.39 -14.26 -3.34
CA ASN A 24 0.75 -14.19 -2.03
C ASN A 24 1.57 -13.39 -1.01
N ARG A 25 2.89 -13.46 -1.05
CA ARG A 25 3.76 -12.68 -0.14
C ARG A 25 3.68 -11.18 -0.43
N VAL A 26 3.68 -10.79 -1.68
CA VAL A 26 3.55 -9.39 -2.09
C VAL A 26 2.18 -8.86 -1.68
N ASP A 27 1.10 -9.60 -1.93
CA ASP A 27 -0.26 -9.21 -1.57
C ASP A 27 -0.41 -9.04 -0.05
N LYS A 28 0.22 -9.89 0.75
CA LYS A 28 0.18 -9.80 2.20
C LYS A 28 0.84 -8.51 2.70
N THR A 29 1.99 -8.12 2.14
CA THR A 29 2.69 -6.89 2.51
C THR A 29 1.86 -5.65 2.18
N ILE A 30 1.26 -5.60 0.99
CA ILE A 30 0.36 -4.52 0.57
C ILE A 30 -0.86 -4.44 1.49
N SER A 31 -1.45 -5.58 1.83
CA SER A 31 -2.62 -5.66 2.71
C SER A 31 -2.32 -5.13 4.12
N GLU A 32 -1.14 -5.39 4.65
CA GLU A 32 -0.71 -4.88 5.97
C GLU A 32 -0.55 -3.35 5.94
N GLU A 33 0.05 -2.80 4.89
CA GLU A 33 0.18 -1.36 4.71
C GLU A 33 -1.20 -0.69 4.61
N GLU A 34 -2.11 -1.24 3.82
CA GLU A 34 -3.48 -0.74 3.69
C GLU A 34 -4.23 -0.77 5.02
N LYS A 35 -4.10 -1.85 5.79
CA LYS A 35 -4.72 -1.95 7.11
C LYS A 35 -4.19 -0.87 8.06
N LYS A 36 -2.90 -0.61 8.02
CA LYS A 36 -2.27 0.42 8.84
C LYS A 36 -2.81 1.80 8.51
N LEU A 37 -2.89 2.13 7.23
CA LEU A 37 -3.34 3.44 6.77
C LEU A 37 -4.86 3.61 6.87
N SER A 38 -5.63 2.54 6.67
CA SER A 38 -7.09 2.59 6.74
C SER A 38 -7.62 2.97 8.12
N LYS A 39 -6.84 2.76 9.17
CA LYS A 39 -7.21 3.15 10.53
C LYS A 39 -7.38 4.67 10.68
N PHE A 40 -6.75 5.44 9.79
CA PHE A 40 -6.80 6.89 9.83
C PHE A 40 -7.97 7.48 9.04
N LEU A 41 -8.70 6.67 8.26
CA LEU A 41 -9.91 7.13 7.59
C LEU A 41 -10.93 7.64 8.61
N ASN A 42 -11.50 8.81 8.36
CA ASN A 42 -12.45 9.50 9.24
C ASN A 42 -11.82 10.00 10.55
N LYS A 43 -10.49 9.93 10.69
CA LYS A 43 -9.78 10.49 11.82
C LYS A 43 -9.38 11.94 11.52
N THR A 44 -9.09 12.69 12.58
CA THR A 44 -8.67 14.10 12.46
C THR A 44 -7.20 14.21 12.05
N THR A 45 -6.82 15.38 11.51
CA THR A 45 -5.42 15.68 11.21
C THR A 45 -4.54 15.63 12.45
N GLU A 46 -5.08 15.98 13.61
CA GLU A 46 -4.35 15.92 14.89
C GLU A 46 -3.97 14.49 15.23
N GLU A 47 -4.90 13.54 15.09
CA GLU A 47 -4.62 12.13 15.30
C GLU A 47 -3.59 11.59 14.31
N LEU A 48 -3.67 12.03 13.05
CA LEU A 48 -2.69 11.67 12.02
C LEU A 48 -1.29 12.17 12.38
N LYS A 49 -1.17 13.40 12.86
CA LYS A 49 0.11 14.00 13.26
C LYS A 49 0.71 13.34 14.50
N ILE A 50 -0.10 12.80 15.39
CA ILE A 50 0.39 12.05 16.55
C ILE A 50 1.16 10.80 16.06
N GLU A 51 0.66 10.12 15.05
CA GLU A 51 1.29 8.90 14.54
C GLU A 51 2.45 9.17 13.58
N PHE A 52 2.27 10.11 12.64
CA PHE A 52 3.24 10.35 11.56
C PHE A 52 4.02 11.65 11.72
N GLY A 53 3.65 12.52 12.67
CA GLY A 53 4.28 13.82 12.81
C GLY A 53 3.75 14.85 11.81
N GLU A 54 4.48 15.93 11.65
CA GLU A 54 4.14 16.95 10.64
C GLU A 54 4.40 16.40 9.24
N PRO A 55 3.54 16.73 8.26
CA PRO A 55 3.78 16.28 6.89
C PRO A 55 5.00 16.99 6.28
N ASP A 56 5.69 16.28 5.39
CA ASP A 56 6.81 16.85 4.66
C ASP A 56 6.35 17.88 3.64
N LEU A 57 5.19 17.64 3.01
CA LEU A 57 4.58 18.53 2.05
C LEU A 57 3.07 18.61 2.32
N ILE A 58 2.48 19.76 2.03
CA ILE A 58 1.04 19.94 2.01
C ILE A 58 0.67 20.45 0.63
N GLU A 59 -0.12 19.67 -0.11
CA GLU A 59 -0.58 20.02 -1.44
C GLU A 59 -2.08 20.35 -1.40
N ILE A 60 -2.49 21.41 -2.07
CA ILE A 60 -3.90 21.80 -2.17
C ILE A 60 -4.49 21.17 -3.43
N THR A 61 -5.62 20.48 -3.30
CA THR A 61 -6.31 19.87 -4.43
C THR A 61 -7.34 20.83 -5.03
N ASP A 62 -7.83 20.52 -6.23
CA ASP A 62 -8.83 21.33 -6.92
C ASP A 62 -10.18 21.41 -6.20
N LYS A 63 -10.46 20.50 -5.28
CA LYS A 63 -11.72 20.41 -4.53
C LYS A 63 -11.65 21.07 -3.15
N GLN A 64 -10.68 21.96 -2.91
CA GLN A 64 -10.44 22.60 -1.62
C GLN A 64 -9.95 21.64 -0.52
N ASN A 65 -9.72 20.39 -0.86
CA ASN A 65 -9.06 19.45 0.03
C ASN A 65 -7.55 19.68 -0.01
N LYS A 66 -6.82 19.14 0.94
CA LYS A 66 -5.36 19.17 0.94
C LYS A 66 -4.82 17.76 1.12
N ASN A 67 -3.64 17.51 0.58
CA ASN A 67 -2.93 16.26 0.78
C ASN A 67 -1.79 16.48 1.75
N PHE A 68 -1.75 15.72 2.82
CA PHE A 68 -0.59 15.60 3.68
C PHE A 68 0.30 14.53 3.09
N VAL A 69 1.52 14.91 2.70
CA VAL A 69 2.46 14.01 2.05
C VAL A 69 3.60 13.72 3.01
N TYR A 70 3.80 12.44 3.30
CA TYR A 70 4.88 11.96 4.15
C TYR A 70 5.87 11.17 3.31
N LEU A 71 7.12 11.59 3.33
CA LEU A 71 8.19 10.97 2.55
C LEU A 71 9.17 10.26 3.48
N LYS A 72 9.50 9.02 3.14
CA LYS A 72 10.48 8.24 3.89
C LYS A 72 11.37 7.50 2.91
N SER A 73 12.68 7.66 3.07
CA SER A 73 13.66 6.99 2.22
C SER A 73 14.31 5.84 2.99
N LYS A 74 14.41 4.69 2.33
CA LYS A 74 15.14 3.54 2.84
C LYS A 74 15.82 2.84 1.67
N LEU A 75 17.14 2.67 1.72
CA LEU A 75 17.93 1.98 0.70
C LEU A 75 17.66 2.49 -0.74
N LYS A 76 17.62 3.80 -0.94
CA LYS A 76 17.34 4.48 -2.22
C LYS A 76 15.89 4.36 -2.70
N ILE A 77 15.02 3.73 -1.94
CA ILE A 77 13.59 3.65 -2.26
C ILE A 77 12.87 4.71 -1.45
N LYS A 78 12.08 5.54 -2.13
CA LYS A 78 11.28 6.57 -1.48
C LYS A 78 9.85 6.06 -1.27
N CYS A 79 9.48 5.89 -0.01
CA CYS A 79 8.10 5.62 0.38
C CYS A 79 7.35 6.95 0.43
N GLU A 80 6.24 7.03 -0.25
CA GLU A 80 5.37 8.21 -0.26
C GLU A 80 3.99 7.80 0.24
N ARG A 81 3.56 8.41 1.34
CA ARG A 81 2.21 8.24 1.88
C ARG A 81 1.47 9.55 1.75
N ARG A 82 0.28 9.50 1.18
CA ARG A 82 -0.59 10.67 0.98
C ARG A 82 -1.90 10.46 1.71
N PHE A 83 -2.30 11.46 2.46
CA PHE A 83 -3.61 11.49 3.12
C PHE A 83 -4.37 12.71 2.63
N GLU A 84 -5.51 12.47 1.97
CA GLU A 84 -6.37 13.56 1.54
C GLU A 84 -7.22 14.03 2.72
N ILE A 85 -7.15 15.32 2.99
CA ILE A 85 -7.79 15.93 4.15
C ILE A 85 -8.93 16.84 3.66
N SER A 86 -10.13 16.66 4.21
CA SER A 86 -11.28 17.50 3.89
C SER A 86 -11.13 18.90 4.51
N PRO A 87 -11.96 19.88 4.08
CA PRO A 87 -11.95 21.20 4.73
C PRO A 87 -12.27 21.17 6.21
N LYS A 88 -12.86 20.08 6.70
CA LYS A 88 -13.16 19.88 8.13
C LYS A 88 -11.99 19.25 8.90
N ASN A 89 -10.81 19.11 8.27
CA ASN A 89 -9.61 18.50 8.85
C ASN A 89 -9.80 17.01 9.21
N ILE A 90 -10.47 16.28 8.34
CA ILE A 90 -10.70 14.83 8.48
C ILE A 90 -10.09 14.11 7.29
N VAL A 91 -9.44 12.98 7.56
CA VAL A 91 -8.85 12.12 6.52
C VAL A 91 -9.97 11.42 5.75
N VAL A 92 -10.06 11.67 4.45
CA VAL A 92 -11.09 11.09 3.57
C VAL A 92 -10.54 10.04 2.63
N ARG A 93 -9.25 10.08 2.32
CA ARG A 93 -8.57 9.11 1.45
C ARG A 93 -7.13 8.96 1.88
N TYR A 94 -6.53 7.84 1.48
CA TYR A 94 -5.11 7.60 1.64
C TYR A 94 -4.56 6.88 0.42
N SER A 95 -3.27 7.03 0.19
CA SER A 95 -2.54 6.24 -0.79
C SER A 95 -1.11 6.07 -0.32
N SER A 96 -0.47 5.00 -0.74
CA SER A 96 0.93 4.77 -0.47
C SER A 96 1.63 4.26 -1.71
N LYS A 97 2.88 4.65 -1.89
CA LYS A 97 3.70 4.25 -3.02
C LYS A 97 5.08 3.86 -2.52
N ASN A 98 5.53 2.67 -2.90
CA ASN A 98 6.84 2.13 -2.54
C ASN A 98 7.04 2.01 -1.03
N CYS A 99 6.00 1.75 -0.26
CA CYS A 99 6.05 1.55 1.19
C CYS A 99 5.98 0.06 1.51
N PHE A 100 7.06 -0.48 2.01
CA PHE A 100 7.18 -1.90 2.36
C PHE A 100 7.53 -2.07 3.83
#